data_a82f2173a076fbbd14b0a72f7aa6c2be
#
_entry.id   a82f2173a076fbbd14b0a72f7aa6c2be
#
_cell.length_a   1.000
_cell.length_b   1.000
_cell.length_c   1.000
_cell.angle_alpha   90.00
_cell.angle_beta   90.00
_cell.angle_gamma   90.00
#
_symmetry.space_group_name_H-M   'P 1'
#
loop_
_entity.id
_entity.type
_entity.pdbx_description
1 polymer ?
#
loop_
_entity_poly.entity_id
_entity_poly.type
_entity_poly.pdbx_seq_one_letter_code
_entity_poly.pdbx_strand_id
1 'polypeptide(L)'
;SGGTDMSRILIVEDEVAIADLEKDYLELSGFEVEVENDGTSGLARALAEDFDLFILDLMLPGIDGFEICKRIREKKNTPILMVSAKKDDIDKIRGLGLGADDYVTKPFSPSELVARVKAHLARYERLIGSATPENDIVEIRGIKIDKTARRVWVNGEEKQFTTKEFDLLTFLAENPNHVFTKEELFKEIWNMDSVGDIATVTVHIKKIREKIEMNTAKPQYIETIWGVGYRFKL
;
A
#
# COMPACT_ATOMS: atom_id res chain seq x y z
N SER A 1 8.47 -10.11 25.59
CA SER A 1 9.84 -9.95 25.09
C SER A 1 9.80 -9.94 23.57
N GLY A 2 9.64 -8.75 23.00
CA GLY A 2 9.67 -8.56 21.58
C GLY A 2 11.09 -8.68 21.06
N GLY A 3 11.44 -9.84 20.54
CA GLY A 3 12.58 -9.95 19.67
C GLY A 3 12.25 -9.13 18.43
N THR A 4 12.92 -8.01 18.24
CA THR A 4 12.94 -7.34 16.95
C THR A 4 13.67 -8.28 16.01
N ASP A 5 12.91 -9.00 15.17
CA ASP A 5 13.50 -9.75 14.08
C ASP A 5 14.29 -8.75 13.24
N MET A 6 15.62 -8.89 13.23
CA MET A 6 16.50 -8.06 12.43
C MET A 6 16.22 -8.37 10.94
N SER A 7 15.89 -7.33 10.18
CA SER A 7 15.70 -7.49 8.74
C SER A 7 17.01 -7.93 8.08
N ARG A 8 16.91 -8.92 7.18
CA ARG A 8 18.04 -9.48 6.44
C ARG A 8 18.14 -8.83 5.07
N ILE A 9 19.32 -8.33 4.76
CA ILE A 9 19.62 -7.68 3.48
C ILE A 9 20.70 -8.46 2.75
N LEU A 10 20.48 -8.72 1.46
CA LEU A 10 21.50 -9.27 0.58
C LEU A 10 22.03 -8.17 -0.33
N ILE A 11 23.34 -7.96 -0.31
CA ILE A 11 24.05 -7.05 -1.20
C ILE A 11 24.74 -7.88 -2.27
N VAL A 12 24.50 -7.57 -3.54
CA VAL A 12 25.22 -8.16 -4.67
C VAL A 12 26.04 -7.05 -5.32
N GLU A 13 27.34 -7.04 -5.05
CA GLU A 13 28.26 -6.00 -5.46
C GLU A 13 29.64 -6.61 -5.68
N ASP A 14 30.22 -6.42 -6.87
CA ASP A 14 31.54 -6.99 -7.22
C ASP A 14 32.72 -6.21 -6.62
N GLU A 15 32.56 -4.91 -6.35
CA GLU A 15 33.59 -4.13 -5.68
C GLU A 15 33.55 -4.37 -4.16
N VAL A 16 34.50 -5.16 -3.66
CA VAL A 16 34.55 -5.58 -2.26
C VAL A 16 34.55 -4.40 -1.29
N ALA A 17 35.30 -3.35 -1.60
CA ALA A 17 35.39 -2.16 -0.74
C ALA A 17 34.04 -1.44 -0.60
N ILE A 18 33.29 -1.34 -1.68
CA ILE A 18 31.95 -0.72 -1.68
C ILE A 18 30.97 -1.62 -0.93
N ALA A 19 30.96 -2.89 -1.18
CA ALA A 19 30.11 -3.86 -0.49
C ALA A 19 30.37 -3.85 1.02
N ASP A 20 31.62 -3.82 1.45
CA ASP A 20 32.00 -3.76 2.85
C ASP A 20 31.53 -2.47 3.52
N LEU A 21 31.65 -1.34 2.82
CA LEU A 21 31.18 -0.06 3.31
C LEU A 21 29.65 -0.05 3.50
N GLU A 22 28.91 -0.51 2.50
CA GLU A 22 27.46 -0.62 2.57
C GLU A 22 27.04 -1.54 3.73
N LYS A 23 27.68 -2.69 3.85
CA LYS A 23 27.43 -3.65 4.91
C LYS A 23 27.65 -3.04 6.29
N ASP A 24 28.79 -2.35 6.51
CA ASP A 24 29.13 -1.76 7.79
C ASP A 24 28.06 -0.73 8.23
N TYR A 25 27.64 0.16 7.33
CA TYR A 25 26.64 1.17 7.65
C TYR A 25 25.26 0.56 7.93
N LEU A 26 24.86 -0.46 7.18
CA LEU A 26 23.59 -1.13 7.39
C LEU A 26 23.59 -1.95 8.69
N GLU A 27 24.68 -2.62 9.01
CA GLU A 27 24.82 -3.35 10.28
C GLU A 27 24.78 -2.41 11.48
N LEU A 28 25.43 -1.24 11.40
CA LEU A 28 25.36 -0.19 12.41
C LEU A 28 23.94 0.31 12.64
N SER A 29 23.09 0.20 11.62
CA SER A 29 21.68 0.60 11.67
C SER A 29 20.76 -0.51 12.17
N GLY A 30 21.31 -1.67 12.53
CA GLY A 30 20.56 -2.78 13.11
C GLY A 30 20.09 -3.85 12.11
N PHE A 31 20.61 -3.86 10.89
CA PHE A 31 20.27 -4.88 9.90
C PHE A 31 21.27 -6.04 9.92
N GLU A 32 20.81 -7.22 9.55
CA GLU A 32 21.65 -8.35 9.26
C GLU A 32 21.98 -8.35 7.76
N VAL A 33 23.27 -8.30 7.42
CA VAL A 33 23.69 -8.08 6.04
C VAL A 33 24.60 -9.21 5.55
N GLU A 34 24.29 -9.73 4.37
CA GLU A 34 25.13 -10.67 3.68
C GLU A 34 25.51 -10.13 2.31
N VAL A 35 26.69 -10.51 1.83
CA VAL A 35 27.27 -9.99 0.59
C VAL A 35 27.64 -11.15 -0.34
N GLU A 36 27.29 -10.98 -1.63
CA GLU A 36 27.81 -11.80 -2.71
C GLU A 36 28.51 -10.88 -3.73
N ASN A 37 29.66 -11.29 -4.20
CA ASN A 37 30.50 -10.44 -5.06
C ASN A 37 30.36 -10.77 -6.55
N ASP A 38 29.49 -11.69 -6.93
CA ASP A 38 29.18 -11.99 -8.32
C ASP A 38 27.67 -12.25 -8.52
N GLY A 39 27.22 -12.03 -9.75
CA GLY A 39 25.79 -12.11 -10.06
C GLY A 39 25.21 -13.53 -9.96
N THR A 40 25.99 -14.55 -10.30
CA THR A 40 25.52 -15.92 -10.29
C THR A 40 25.28 -16.43 -8.87
N SER A 41 26.25 -16.23 -7.98
CA SER A 41 26.10 -16.55 -6.55
C SER A 41 25.04 -15.72 -5.88
N GLY A 42 24.96 -14.43 -6.23
CA GLY A 42 23.95 -13.51 -5.71
C GLY A 42 22.53 -13.96 -6.06
N LEU A 43 22.30 -14.28 -7.32
CA LEU A 43 20.98 -14.78 -7.76
C LEU A 43 20.63 -16.10 -7.08
N ALA A 44 21.57 -17.03 -7.00
CA ALA A 44 21.31 -18.32 -6.35
C ALA A 44 20.88 -18.15 -4.89
N ARG A 45 21.56 -17.29 -4.13
CA ARG A 45 21.17 -16.99 -2.74
C ARG A 45 19.85 -16.24 -2.65
N ALA A 46 19.62 -15.28 -3.53
CA ALA A 46 18.38 -14.51 -3.52
C ALA A 46 17.15 -15.39 -3.74
N LEU A 47 17.27 -16.43 -4.55
CA LEU A 47 16.17 -17.36 -4.82
C LEU A 47 16.04 -18.46 -3.76
N ALA A 48 17.15 -18.86 -3.12
CA ALA A 48 17.18 -19.98 -2.17
C ALA A 48 16.86 -19.59 -0.73
N GLU A 49 17.15 -18.34 -0.34
CA GLU A 49 17.01 -17.86 1.03
C GLU A 49 16.01 -16.72 1.12
N ASP A 50 15.47 -16.52 2.32
CA ASP A 50 14.54 -15.44 2.59
C ASP A 50 15.30 -14.19 3.05
N PHE A 51 15.24 -13.16 2.23
CA PHE A 51 15.75 -11.82 2.53
C PHE A 51 14.60 -10.83 2.55
N ASP A 52 14.78 -9.75 3.31
CA ASP A 52 13.77 -8.68 3.40
C ASP A 52 13.98 -7.58 2.37
N LEU A 53 15.20 -7.47 1.85
CA LEU A 53 15.53 -6.49 0.82
C LEU A 53 16.80 -6.92 0.08
N PHE A 54 16.86 -6.60 -1.22
CA PHE A 54 18.04 -6.80 -2.05
C PHE A 54 18.63 -5.47 -2.50
N ILE A 55 19.95 -5.36 -2.42
CA ILE A 55 20.70 -4.24 -3.03
C ILE A 55 21.53 -4.84 -4.16
N LEU A 56 21.24 -4.46 -5.39
CA LEU A 56 21.86 -5.03 -6.59
C LEU A 56 22.63 -3.99 -7.37
N ASP A 57 23.90 -4.24 -7.63
CA ASP A 57 24.66 -3.45 -8.60
C ASP A 57 24.28 -3.89 -10.03
N LEU A 58 24.15 -2.92 -10.93
CA LEU A 58 23.84 -3.20 -12.33
C LEU A 58 25.00 -3.84 -13.08
N MET A 59 26.22 -3.42 -12.79
CA MET A 59 27.45 -3.81 -13.50
C MET A 59 28.15 -4.94 -12.76
N LEU A 60 27.60 -6.17 -12.89
CA LEU A 60 28.17 -7.35 -12.25
C LEU A 60 28.78 -8.30 -13.28
N PRO A 61 29.89 -9.01 -12.91
CA PRO A 61 30.39 -10.09 -13.74
C PRO A 61 29.43 -11.30 -13.67
N GLY A 62 29.35 -12.04 -14.76
CA GLY A 62 28.44 -13.17 -14.88
C GLY A 62 27.04 -12.75 -15.27
N ILE A 63 26.09 -12.84 -14.36
CA ILE A 63 24.72 -12.36 -14.57
C ILE A 63 24.64 -10.92 -14.07
N ASP A 64 24.21 -9.98 -14.93
CA ASP A 64 24.08 -8.57 -14.56
C ASP A 64 22.88 -8.30 -13.67
N GLY A 65 22.85 -7.09 -13.08
CA GLY A 65 21.80 -6.69 -12.16
C GLY A 65 20.40 -6.64 -12.78
N PHE A 66 20.29 -6.37 -14.08
CA PHE A 66 19.00 -6.40 -14.78
C PHE A 66 18.38 -7.78 -14.79
N GLU A 67 19.18 -8.79 -15.15
CA GLU A 67 18.73 -10.16 -15.22
C GLU A 67 18.41 -10.71 -13.82
N ILE A 68 19.21 -10.36 -12.83
CA ILE A 68 18.95 -10.74 -11.44
C ILE A 68 17.60 -10.20 -10.97
N CYS A 69 17.35 -8.91 -11.20
CA CYS A 69 16.09 -8.25 -10.83
C CYS A 69 14.90 -8.95 -11.49
N LYS A 70 14.99 -9.22 -12.78
CA LYS A 70 13.96 -9.90 -13.55
C LYS A 70 13.65 -11.29 -12.97
N ARG A 71 14.66 -12.07 -12.69
CA ARG A 71 14.48 -13.44 -12.16
C ARG A 71 13.92 -13.44 -10.73
N ILE A 72 14.33 -12.49 -9.89
CA ILE A 72 13.77 -12.36 -8.55
C ILE A 72 12.29 -12.03 -8.66
N ARG A 73 11.91 -11.09 -9.54
CA ARG A 73 10.51 -10.66 -9.70
C ARG A 73 9.57 -11.75 -10.21
N GLU A 74 10.08 -12.74 -10.92
CA GLU A 74 9.29 -13.90 -11.34
C GLU A 74 8.81 -14.72 -10.14
N LYS A 75 9.51 -14.66 -9.00
CA LYS A 75 9.24 -15.51 -7.83
C LYS A 75 8.97 -14.76 -6.53
N LYS A 76 9.42 -13.53 -6.40
CA LYS A 76 9.36 -12.76 -5.14
C LYS A 76 8.97 -11.32 -5.36
N ASN A 77 8.28 -10.76 -4.35
CA ASN A 77 7.92 -9.34 -4.31
C ASN A 77 8.81 -8.53 -3.36
N THR A 78 9.89 -9.14 -2.86
CA THR A 78 10.85 -8.51 -1.96
C THR A 78 11.38 -7.18 -2.54
N PRO A 79 11.49 -6.11 -1.75
CA PRO A 79 12.02 -4.85 -2.24
C PRO A 79 13.42 -4.97 -2.84
N ILE A 80 13.62 -4.35 -3.99
CA ILE A 80 14.90 -4.33 -4.71
C ILE A 80 15.35 -2.88 -4.89
N LEU A 81 16.54 -2.57 -4.38
CA LEU A 81 17.23 -1.30 -4.59
C LEU A 81 18.35 -1.52 -5.59
N MET A 82 18.27 -0.87 -6.75
CA MET A 82 19.29 -0.94 -7.78
C MET A 82 20.34 0.16 -7.57
N VAL A 83 21.59 -0.18 -7.75
CA VAL A 83 22.71 0.78 -7.61
C VAL A 83 23.51 0.80 -8.91
N SER A 84 23.80 1.99 -9.43
CA SER A 84 24.58 2.16 -10.67
C SER A 84 25.47 3.40 -10.62
N ALA A 85 26.64 3.32 -11.26
CA ALA A 85 27.51 4.46 -11.48
C ALA A 85 27.02 5.36 -12.62
N LYS A 86 26.08 4.91 -13.45
CA LYS A 86 25.64 5.61 -14.65
C LYS A 86 24.16 5.95 -14.59
N LYS A 87 23.86 7.23 -14.66
CA LYS A 87 22.47 7.74 -14.69
C LYS A 87 21.69 7.20 -15.90
N ASP A 88 22.34 7.03 -17.05
CA ASP A 88 21.70 6.53 -18.27
C ASP A 88 21.18 5.10 -18.10
N ASP A 89 21.88 4.26 -17.34
CA ASP A 89 21.42 2.90 -17.03
C ASP A 89 20.17 2.90 -16.17
N ILE A 90 20.06 3.86 -15.24
CA ILE A 90 18.87 4.04 -14.40
C ILE A 90 17.66 4.43 -15.25
N ASP A 91 17.84 5.36 -16.18
CA ASP A 91 16.77 5.78 -17.10
C ASP A 91 16.32 4.61 -17.98
N LYS A 92 17.24 3.76 -18.40
CA LYS A 92 16.97 2.56 -19.17
C LYS A 92 16.16 1.54 -18.36
N ILE A 93 16.49 1.33 -17.08
CA ILE A 93 15.75 0.43 -16.18
C ILE A 93 14.31 0.90 -16.02
N ARG A 94 14.10 2.18 -15.79
CA ARG A 94 12.77 2.77 -15.65
C ARG A 94 11.94 2.56 -16.91
N GLY A 95 12.58 2.71 -18.08
CA GLY A 95 11.92 2.49 -19.36
C GLY A 95 11.55 1.04 -19.64
N LEU A 96 12.28 0.08 -19.06
CA LEU A 96 12.04 -1.35 -19.25
C LEU A 96 11.05 -1.96 -18.24
N GLY A 97 10.67 -1.21 -17.21
CA GLY A 97 9.70 -1.67 -16.21
C GLY A 97 10.11 -2.93 -15.46
N LEU A 98 11.41 -3.05 -15.09
CA LEU A 98 11.97 -4.26 -14.48
C LEU A 98 11.49 -4.57 -13.04
N GLY A 99 10.72 -3.66 -12.44
CA GLY A 99 10.13 -3.91 -11.12
C GLY A 99 11.04 -3.66 -9.93
N ALA A 100 12.14 -2.91 -10.11
CA ALA A 100 12.92 -2.41 -8.99
C ALA A 100 12.13 -1.31 -8.25
N ASP A 101 12.28 -1.26 -6.94
CA ASP A 101 11.54 -0.32 -6.09
C ASP A 101 12.22 1.04 -5.99
N ASP A 102 13.52 1.09 -6.19
CA ASP A 102 14.29 2.33 -6.14
C ASP A 102 15.61 2.19 -6.91
N TYR A 103 16.22 3.34 -7.21
CA TYR A 103 17.47 3.44 -7.95
C TYR A 103 18.36 4.47 -7.29
N VAL A 104 19.62 4.12 -7.05
CA VAL A 104 20.59 5.03 -6.47
C VAL A 104 21.80 5.12 -7.40
N THR A 105 22.21 6.36 -7.70
CA THR A 105 23.38 6.61 -8.52
C THR A 105 24.62 6.74 -7.63
N LYS A 106 25.68 6.02 -7.96
CA LYS A 106 27.00 6.20 -7.33
C LYS A 106 27.65 7.50 -7.83
N PRO A 107 28.38 8.25 -7.01
CA PRO A 107 28.59 8.03 -5.58
C PRO A 107 27.36 8.47 -4.76
N PHE A 108 27.03 7.73 -3.74
CA PHE A 108 25.97 8.09 -2.79
C PHE A 108 26.53 8.10 -1.38
N SER A 109 25.89 8.84 -0.48
CA SER A 109 26.28 8.81 0.93
C SER A 109 25.74 7.55 1.59
N PRO A 110 26.51 6.93 2.52
CA PRO A 110 26.00 5.78 3.26
C PRO A 110 24.70 6.06 4.03
N SER A 111 24.54 7.27 4.54
CA SER A 111 23.31 7.68 5.22
C SER A 111 22.09 7.74 4.28
N GLU A 112 22.29 8.11 3.02
CA GLU A 112 21.24 8.08 2.00
C GLU A 112 20.82 6.65 1.71
N LEU A 113 21.78 5.73 1.57
CA LEU A 113 21.48 4.31 1.36
C LEU A 113 20.65 3.74 2.54
N VAL A 114 21.08 3.99 3.78
CA VAL A 114 20.37 3.54 4.97
C VAL A 114 18.95 4.08 5.03
N ALA A 115 18.77 5.37 4.73
CA ALA A 115 17.45 6.01 4.73
C ALA A 115 16.51 5.38 3.70
N ARG A 116 17.01 5.09 2.51
CA ARG A 116 16.22 4.45 1.45
C ARG A 116 15.85 3.01 1.80
N VAL A 117 16.78 2.25 2.38
CA VAL A 117 16.52 0.89 2.84
C VAL A 117 15.43 0.88 3.90
N LYS A 118 15.52 1.75 4.90
CA LYS A 118 14.51 1.86 5.96
C LYS A 118 13.13 2.23 5.39
N ALA A 119 13.08 3.16 4.44
CA ALA A 119 11.84 3.60 3.82
C ALA A 119 11.16 2.45 3.05
N HIS A 120 11.92 1.67 2.29
CA HIS A 120 11.36 0.55 1.51
C HIS A 120 10.94 -0.62 2.37
N LEU A 121 11.67 -0.93 3.45
CA LEU A 121 11.26 -1.95 4.41
C LEU A 121 9.96 -1.56 5.11
N ALA A 122 9.84 -0.33 5.57
CA ALA A 122 8.62 0.16 6.21
C ALA A 122 7.42 0.14 5.27
N ARG A 123 7.61 0.52 4.00
CA ARG A 123 6.56 0.48 2.98
C ARG A 123 6.12 -0.95 2.69
N TYR A 124 7.06 -1.88 2.55
CA TYR A 124 6.77 -3.28 2.28
C TYR A 124 5.99 -3.92 3.42
N GLU A 125 6.37 -3.67 4.68
CA GLU A 125 5.63 -4.12 5.86
C GLU A 125 4.20 -3.61 5.87
N ARG A 126 3.97 -2.37 5.47
CA ARG A 126 2.62 -1.80 5.37
C ARG A 126 1.79 -2.43 4.25
N LEU A 127 2.41 -2.80 3.12
CA LEU A 127 1.74 -3.39 1.97
C LEU A 127 1.40 -4.86 2.18
N ILE A 128 2.30 -5.62 2.81
CA ILE A 128 2.07 -7.02 3.16
C ILE A 128 1.28 -7.10 4.46
N GLY A 129 1.39 -6.08 5.30
CA GLY A 129 0.90 -6.11 6.66
C GLY A 129 1.60 -7.19 7.46
N SER A 130 1.91 -6.91 8.70
CA SER A 130 2.32 -7.96 9.60
C SER A 130 1.23 -9.04 9.64
N ALA A 131 1.43 -10.12 8.88
CA ALA A 131 0.68 -11.37 8.87
C ALA A 131 -0.81 -11.31 8.50
N THR A 132 -1.53 -10.24 8.71
CA THR A 132 -2.86 -9.92 8.18
C THR A 132 -3.01 -8.42 8.19
N PRO A 133 -3.04 -7.77 7.02
CA PRO A 133 -3.56 -6.42 7.00
C PRO A 133 -4.99 -6.54 7.53
N GLU A 134 -5.19 -6.08 8.75
CA GLU A 134 -6.55 -5.88 9.21
C GLU A 134 -7.14 -4.83 8.29
N ASN A 135 -8.05 -5.26 7.42
CA ASN A 135 -8.83 -4.33 6.65
C ASN A 135 -9.54 -3.41 7.63
N ASP A 136 -9.65 -2.16 7.26
CA ASP A 136 -10.38 -1.17 8.04
C ASP A 136 -11.87 -1.45 7.89
N ILE A 137 -12.47 -2.03 8.93
CA ILE A 137 -13.84 -2.53 8.91
C ILE A 137 -14.70 -1.75 9.89
N VAL A 138 -15.86 -1.31 9.41
CA VAL A 138 -16.91 -0.70 10.23
C VAL A 138 -18.05 -1.71 10.33
N GLU A 139 -18.41 -2.11 11.54
CA GLU A 139 -19.56 -2.99 11.79
C GLU A 139 -20.61 -2.28 12.63
N ILE A 140 -21.83 -2.20 12.12
CA ILE A 140 -22.95 -1.59 12.85
C ILE A 140 -24.21 -2.42 12.59
N ARG A 141 -24.70 -3.12 13.62
CA ARG A 141 -25.98 -3.83 13.64
C ARG A 141 -26.32 -4.64 12.38
N GLY A 142 -25.40 -5.43 11.89
CA GLY A 142 -25.61 -6.26 10.71
C GLY A 142 -25.08 -5.68 9.41
N ILE A 143 -24.67 -4.42 9.41
CA ILE A 143 -23.92 -3.85 8.28
C ILE A 143 -22.43 -3.98 8.57
N LYS A 144 -21.72 -4.55 7.61
CA LYS A 144 -20.25 -4.63 7.63
C LYS A 144 -19.71 -3.91 6.41
N ILE A 145 -18.92 -2.89 6.63
CA ILE A 145 -18.27 -2.11 5.57
C ILE A 145 -16.78 -2.38 5.65
N ASP A 146 -16.22 -2.98 4.60
CA ASP A 146 -14.78 -3.13 4.43
C ASP A 146 -14.28 -1.95 3.62
N LYS A 147 -13.69 -0.96 4.29
CA LYS A 147 -13.20 0.26 3.65
C LYS A 147 -12.00 0.00 2.74
N THR A 148 -11.19 -0.97 3.11
CA THR A 148 -9.98 -1.32 2.36
C THR A 148 -10.34 -2.00 1.04
N ALA A 149 -11.25 -2.97 1.08
CA ALA A 149 -11.72 -3.70 -0.11
C ALA A 149 -12.88 -3.01 -0.83
N ARG A 150 -13.49 -1.99 -0.22
CA ARG A 150 -14.69 -1.27 -0.70
C ARG A 150 -15.85 -2.24 -0.94
N ARG A 151 -16.14 -3.08 0.05
CA ARG A 151 -17.22 -4.08 0.01
C ARG A 151 -18.16 -3.88 1.18
N VAL A 152 -19.43 -4.18 0.97
CA VAL A 152 -20.46 -4.03 1.99
C VAL A 152 -21.29 -5.31 2.08
N TRP A 153 -21.51 -5.79 3.30
CA TRP A 153 -22.41 -6.90 3.61
C TRP A 153 -23.53 -6.41 4.51
N VAL A 154 -24.72 -6.86 4.22
CA VAL A 154 -25.91 -6.59 5.03
C VAL A 154 -26.45 -7.93 5.50
N ASN A 155 -26.39 -8.16 6.81
CA ASN A 155 -26.78 -9.45 7.44
C ASN A 155 -26.10 -10.66 6.77
N GLY A 156 -24.81 -10.52 6.47
CA GLY A 156 -23.98 -11.56 5.85
C GLY A 156 -24.08 -11.66 4.33
N GLU A 157 -24.97 -10.93 3.70
CA GLU A 157 -25.12 -10.91 2.25
C GLU A 157 -24.41 -9.70 1.64
N GLU A 158 -23.49 -9.93 0.71
CA GLU A 158 -22.80 -8.85 0.03
C GLU A 158 -23.72 -8.09 -0.93
N LYS A 159 -23.71 -6.76 -0.84
CA LYS A 159 -24.48 -5.88 -1.72
C LYS A 159 -23.54 -5.06 -2.58
N GLN A 160 -23.91 -4.84 -3.83
CA GLN A 160 -23.16 -4.03 -4.76
C GLN A 160 -23.52 -2.55 -4.63
N PHE A 161 -22.50 -1.71 -4.51
CA PHE A 161 -22.64 -0.26 -4.39
C PHE A 161 -21.87 0.43 -5.49
N THR A 162 -22.42 1.52 -5.99
CA THR A 162 -21.63 2.41 -6.86
C THR A 162 -20.60 3.15 -5.99
N THR A 163 -19.59 3.74 -6.63
CA THR A 163 -18.53 4.47 -5.91
C THR A 163 -19.11 5.53 -4.96
N LYS A 164 -20.05 6.34 -5.44
CA LYS A 164 -20.63 7.43 -4.64
C LYS A 164 -21.59 6.92 -3.57
N GLU A 165 -22.34 5.87 -3.83
CA GLU A 165 -23.18 5.21 -2.82
C GLU A 165 -22.31 4.66 -1.67
N PHE A 166 -21.20 4.00 -2.02
CA PHE A 166 -20.25 3.50 -1.03
C PHE A 166 -19.63 4.62 -0.20
N ASP A 167 -19.16 5.68 -0.84
CA ASP A 167 -18.55 6.82 -0.15
C ASP A 167 -19.54 7.52 0.79
N LEU A 168 -20.78 7.71 0.35
CA LEU A 168 -21.82 8.34 1.16
C LEU A 168 -22.22 7.47 2.35
N LEU A 169 -22.44 6.17 2.15
CA LEU A 169 -22.77 5.25 3.23
C LEU A 169 -21.65 5.20 4.27
N THR A 170 -20.41 5.06 3.81
CA THR A 170 -19.25 4.98 4.69
C THR A 170 -19.08 6.24 5.52
N PHE A 171 -19.21 7.41 4.90
CA PHE A 171 -19.11 8.69 5.59
C PHE A 171 -20.18 8.82 6.69
N LEU A 172 -21.42 8.47 6.40
CA LEU A 172 -22.50 8.51 7.36
C LEU A 172 -22.28 7.52 8.51
N ALA A 173 -21.88 6.30 8.18
CA ALA A 173 -21.64 5.25 9.18
C ALA A 173 -20.46 5.56 10.10
N GLU A 174 -19.45 6.25 9.61
CA GLU A 174 -18.29 6.67 10.42
C GLU A 174 -18.60 7.88 11.32
N ASN A 175 -19.67 8.60 11.03
CA ASN A 175 -20.12 9.76 11.82
C ASN A 175 -21.53 9.52 12.33
N PRO A 176 -21.75 8.44 13.11
CA PRO A 176 -23.09 8.09 13.55
C PRO A 176 -23.69 9.14 14.49
N ASN A 177 -25.00 9.23 14.47
CA ASN A 177 -25.79 10.16 15.28
C ASN A 177 -25.51 11.66 15.01
N HIS A 178 -24.81 11.94 13.91
CA HIS A 178 -24.56 13.30 13.45
C HIS A 178 -25.48 13.63 12.28
N VAL A 179 -26.20 14.73 12.36
CA VAL A 179 -27.09 15.21 11.30
C VAL A 179 -26.29 16.02 10.29
N PHE A 180 -26.34 15.59 9.04
CA PHE A 180 -25.71 16.30 7.92
C PHE A 180 -26.77 16.86 6.99
N THR A 181 -26.60 18.11 6.56
CA THR A 181 -27.44 18.68 5.51
C THR A 181 -27.12 18.07 4.16
N LYS A 182 -28.03 18.18 3.20
CA LYS A 182 -27.77 17.73 1.82
C LYS A 182 -26.58 18.46 1.21
N GLU A 183 -26.44 19.74 1.51
CA GLU A 183 -25.33 20.59 1.05
C GLU A 183 -24.00 20.08 1.62
N GLU A 184 -23.95 19.78 2.91
CA GLU A 184 -22.75 19.23 3.56
C GLU A 184 -22.36 17.89 2.95
N LEU A 185 -23.32 16.99 2.74
CA LEU A 185 -23.08 15.68 2.13
C LEU A 185 -22.63 15.82 0.68
N PHE A 186 -23.25 16.71 -0.08
CA PHE A 186 -22.85 16.95 -1.47
C PHE A 186 -21.40 17.44 -1.54
N LYS A 187 -21.04 18.39 -0.70
CA LYS A 187 -19.69 18.96 -0.63
C LYS A 187 -18.67 17.88 -0.25
N GLU A 188 -18.98 17.06 0.76
CA GLU A 188 -18.06 16.05 1.27
C GLU A 188 -17.80 14.92 0.26
N ILE A 189 -18.84 14.46 -0.43
CA ILE A 189 -18.78 13.27 -1.29
C ILE A 189 -18.51 13.62 -2.76
N TRP A 190 -19.05 14.71 -3.26
CA TRP A 190 -18.97 15.09 -4.68
C TRP A 190 -17.94 16.18 -4.99
N ASN A 191 -17.35 16.81 -3.99
CA ASN A 191 -16.44 17.94 -4.15
C ASN A 191 -17.11 19.27 -4.51
N MET A 192 -16.46 20.40 -4.15
CA MET A 192 -16.97 21.74 -4.38
C MET A 192 -17.04 22.13 -5.86
N ASP A 193 -16.22 21.48 -6.71
CA ASP A 193 -16.15 21.78 -8.14
C ASP A 193 -17.08 20.92 -8.99
N SER A 194 -17.85 20.03 -8.37
CA SER A 194 -18.83 19.20 -9.08
C SER A 194 -20.01 20.04 -9.54
N VAL A 195 -20.24 20.09 -10.83
CA VAL A 195 -21.46 20.63 -11.40
C VAL A 195 -22.58 19.63 -11.15
N GLY A 196 -23.32 19.81 -10.08
CA GLY A 196 -24.41 18.91 -9.71
C GLY A 196 -25.40 19.54 -8.78
N ASP A 197 -26.60 18.99 -8.75
CA ASP A 197 -27.68 19.42 -7.87
C ASP A 197 -27.61 18.60 -6.57
N ILE A 198 -27.90 19.23 -5.43
CA ILE A 198 -28.07 18.56 -4.14
C ILE A 198 -29.16 17.48 -4.18
N ALA A 199 -30.06 17.52 -5.13
CA ALA A 199 -31.02 16.44 -5.41
C ALA A 199 -30.35 15.10 -5.67
N THR A 200 -29.08 15.11 -6.13
CA THR A 200 -28.25 13.90 -6.31
C THR A 200 -28.07 13.14 -4.99
N VAL A 201 -27.93 13.84 -3.87
CA VAL A 201 -27.82 13.24 -2.55
C VAL A 201 -29.08 12.44 -2.22
N THR A 202 -30.26 13.01 -2.44
CA THR A 202 -31.56 12.36 -2.20
C THR A 202 -31.69 11.05 -2.99
N VAL A 203 -31.29 11.07 -4.26
CA VAL A 203 -31.33 9.87 -5.13
C VAL A 203 -30.39 8.79 -4.60
N HIS A 204 -29.18 9.16 -4.19
CA HIS A 204 -28.21 8.21 -3.65
C HIS A 204 -28.66 7.63 -2.30
N ILE A 205 -29.22 8.44 -1.42
CA ILE A 205 -29.79 7.97 -0.15
C ILE A 205 -30.90 6.93 -0.41
N LYS A 206 -31.77 7.20 -1.37
CA LYS A 206 -32.82 6.25 -1.75
C LYS A 206 -32.26 4.91 -2.19
N LYS A 207 -31.26 4.92 -3.06
CA LYS A 207 -30.61 3.70 -3.56
C LYS A 207 -29.86 2.94 -2.48
N ILE A 208 -29.20 3.66 -1.57
CA ILE A 208 -28.53 3.05 -0.43
C ILE A 208 -29.57 2.36 0.47
N ARG A 209 -30.66 3.03 0.80
CA ARG A 209 -31.75 2.46 1.61
C ARG A 209 -32.33 1.20 1.00
N GLU A 210 -32.53 1.15 -0.31
CA GLU A 210 -32.99 -0.03 -1.01
C GLU A 210 -32.08 -1.24 -0.79
N LYS A 211 -30.79 -1.00 -0.56
CA LYS A 211 -29.78 -2.05 -0.37
C LYS A 211 -29.58 -2.46 1.09
N ILE A 212 -29.75 -1.55 2.05
CA ILE A 212 -29.42 -1.79 3.46
C ILE A 212 -30.64 -1.89 4.38
N GLU A 213 -31.75 -1.22 4.06
CA GLU A 213 -32.94 -1.21 4.92
C GLU A 213 -33.86 -2.38 4.60
N MET A 214 -34.38 -3.06 5.62
CA MET A 214 -35.38 -4.11 5.42
C MET A 214 -36.70 -3.52 4.93
N ASN A 215 -37.05 -2.34 5.42
CA ASN A 215 -38.22 -1.58 5.00
C ASN A 215 -37.81 -0.11 4.79
N THR A 216 -37.81 0.32 3.55
CA THR A 216 -37.39 1.68 3.19
C THR A 216 -38.33 2.76 3.75
N ALA A 217 -39.56 2.43 4.05
CA ALA A 217 -40.53 3.34 4.67
C ALA A 217 -40.27 3.53 6.18
N LYS A 218 -39.55 2.58 6.81
CA LYS A 218 -39.17 2.64 8.23
C LYS A 218 -37.66 2.36 8.35
N PRO A 219 -36.83 3.28 7.95
CA PRO A 219 -35.36 3.06 7.93
C PRO A 219 -34.80 2.90 9.34
N GLN A 220 -33.96 1.87 9.52
CA GLN A 220 -33.31 1.56 10.78
C GLN A 220 -31.89 2.12 10.85
N TYR A 221 -31.30 2.48 9.72
CA TYR A 221 -29.92 2.95 9.62
C TYR A 221 -29.83 4.43 9.24
N ILE A 222 -30.42 4.82 8.11
CA ILE A 222 -30.35 6.21 7.65
C ILE A 222 -31.70 6.88 7.88
N GLU A 223 -31.74 7.76 8.88
CA GLU A 223 -32.92 8.56 9.20
C GLU A 223 -32.96 9.83 8.39
N THR A 224 -34.16 10.23 7.97
CA THR A 224 -34.41 11.57 7.45
C THR A 224 -34.76 12.49 8.62
N ILE A 225 -34.03 13.59 8.76
CA ILE A 225 -34.35 14.63 9.71
C ILE A 225 -35.04 15.73 8.91
N TRP A 226 -36.35 15.78 8.99
CA TRP A 226 -37.18 16.65 8.17
C TRP A 226 -36.81 18.13 8.29
N GLY A 227 -36.59 18.74 7.14
CA GLY A 227 -36.18 20.15 7.08
C GLY A 227 -34.69 20.37 7.34
N VAL A 228 -33.90 19.32 7.62
CA VAL A 228 -32.46 19.43 7.91
C VAL A 228 -31.62 18.56 6.98
N GLY A 229 -31.77 17.25 7.04
CA GLY A 229 -30.93 16.34 6.25
C GLY A 229 -31.05 14.89 6.70
N TYR A 230 -29.89 14.21 6.84
CA TYR A 230 -29.82 12.80 7.16
C TYR A 230 -28.91 12.51 8.34
N ARG A 231 -29.17 11.41 9.04
CA ARG A 231 -28.36 10.95 10.15
C ARG A 231 -28.27 9.42 10.12
N PHE A 232 -27.07 8.88 10.30
CA PHE A 232 -26.91 7.45 10.50
C PHE A 232 -27.17 7.13 11.97
N LYS A 233 -28.12 6.26 12.23
CA LYS A 233 -28.55 5.90 13.57
C LYS A 233 -27.76 4.72 14.10
N LEU A 234 -27.22 4.84 15.30
CA LEU A 234 -26.64 3.72 16.04
C LEU A 234 -27.72 2.85 16.69
#